data_c238407e499b1e8f6997ae61775b7e11
#
_entry.id   c238407e499b1e8f6997ae61775b7e11
#
_cell.length_a   1.000
_cell.length_b   1.000
_cell.length_c   1.000
_cell.angle_alpha   90.00
_cell.angle_beta   90.00
_cell.angle_gamma   90.00
#
_symmetry.space_group_name_H-M   'P 1'
#
loop_
_entity.id
_entity.type
_entity.pdbx_description
1 polymer ?
#
loop_
_entity_poly.entity_id
_entity_poly.type
_entity_poly.pdbx_seq_one_letter_code
_entity_poly.pdbx_strand_id
1 'polypeptide(L)'
;IVLLTINLLTELKREMKKLLRIRCQKVMLIFDESDAITNGNSKRTKAMLSVFRKCRYKVLATGTLTRNNVVEAAPQLELLYNNSIHYLAKNEWIYRFKNGQMEKNRNFFLNQPFPAYKRGYELFSYSYLPKKITVFGLEKANQDIYNASFLDELLEKTVITKNFEEVVGRKIY
;
A
#
# COMPACT_ATOMS: atom_id res chain seq x y z
N ILE A 1 12.06 -22.86 7.34
CA ILE A 1 10.75 -22.24 7.08
C ILE A 1 10.16 -21.85 8.43
N VAL A 2 9.66 -20.64 8.55
CA VAL A 2 8.93 -20.14 9.72
C VAL A 2 7.52 -19.79 9.27
N LEU A 3 6.51 -20.38 9.91
CA LEU A 3 5.11 -20.03 9.68
C LEU A 3 4.64 -19.14 10.83
N LEU A 4 3.98 -18.04 10.47
CA LEU A 4 3.58 -17.03 11.43
C LEU A 4 2.24 -16.42 11.05
N THR A 5 1.30 -16.34 11.97
CA THR A 5 0.08 -15.57 11.74
C THR A 5 0.36 -14.08 11.92
N ILE A 6 -0.42 -13.22 11.27
CA ILE A 6 -0.25 -11.77 11.39
C ILE A 6 -0.52 -11.26 12.82
N ASN A 7 -1.36 -11.95 13.59
CA ASN A 7 -1.59 -11.62 14.99
C ASN A 7 -0.35 -11.91 15.82
N LEU A 8 0.20 -13.13 15.69
CA LEU A 8 1.42 -13.53 16.36
C LEU A 8 2.61 -12.64 15.98
N LEU A 9 2.69 -12.19 14.72
CA LEU A 9 3.69 -11.21 14.31
C LEU A 9 3.60 -9.90 15.10
N THR A 10 2.40 -9.47 15.46
CA THR A 10 2.20 -8.26 16.24
C THR A 10 2.76 -8.40 17.64
N GLU A 11 2.65 -9.57 18.23
CA GLU A 11 3.20 -9.91 19.55
C GLU A 11 4.72 -10.08 19.48
N LEU A 12 5.22 -10.86 18.54
CA LEU A 12 6.64 -11.18 18.37
C LEU A 12 7.42 -10.15 17.53
N LYS A 13 6.87 -8.98 17.33
CA LYS A 13 7.47 -7.92 16.48
C LYS A 13 8.91 -7.59 16.85
N ARG A 14 9.23 -7.58 18.14
CA ARG A 14 10.56 -7.24 18.65
C ARG A 14 11.59 -8.32 18.32
N GLU A 15 11.22 -9.56 18.51
CA GLU A 15 12.03 -10.75 18.26
C GLU A 15 12.29 -10.90 16.76
N MET A 16 11.25 -10.77 15.95
CA MET A 16 11.35 -10.82 14.50
C MET A 16 12.24 -9.71 13.95
N LYS A 17 12.16 -8.50 14.49
CA LYS A 17 13.09 -7.42 14.11
C LYS A 17 14.54 -7.74 14.43
N LYS A 18 14.82 -8.36 15.56
CA LYS A 18 16.18 -8.77 15.92
C LYS A 18 16.71 -9.81 14.94
N LEU A 19 15.89 -10.83 14.63
CA LEU A 19 16.24 -11.88 13.67
C LEU A 19 16.53 -11.30 12.28
N LEU A 20 15.67 -10.44 11.78
CA LEU A 20 15.77 -9.88 10.43
C LEU A 20 16.82 -8.79 10.30
N ARG A 21 17.25 -8.15 11.39
CA ARG A 21 18.31 -7.13 11.35
C ARG A 21 19.59 -7.64 10.69
N ILE A 22 19.91 -8.91 10.93
CA ILE A 22 21.14 -9.54 10.41
C ILE A 22 20.84 -10.31 9.11
N ARG A 23 19.63 -10.81 8.93
CA ARG A 23 19.29 -11.77 7.86
C ARG A 23 18.30 -11.29 6.81
N CYS A 24 17.89 -10.01 6.82
CA CYS A 24 16.86 -9.52 5.90
C CYS A 24 17.18 -9.73 4.40
N GLN A 25 18.45 -9.77 4.03
CA GLN A 25 18.89 -10.03 2.66
C GLN A 25 18.79 -11.50 2.25
N LYS A 26 18.68 -12.42 3.21
CA LYS A 26 18.63 -13.88 3.00
C LYS A 26 17.25 -14.47 3.28
N VAL A 27 16.28 -13.63 3.62
CA VAL A 27 14.91 -14.04 3.95
C VAL A 27 13.98 -13.63 2.83
N MET A 28 13.14 -14.56 2.40
CA MET A 28 12.00 -14.30 1.53
C MET A 28 10.73 -14.24 2.37
N LEU A 29 9.98 -13.17 2.23
CA LEU A 29 8.62 -13.06 2.77
C LEU A 29 7.64 -13.60 1.74
N ILE A 30 6.83 -14.57 2.13
CA ILE A 30 5.62 -14.96 1.42
C ILE A 30 4.46 -14.59 2.35
N PHE A 31 3.64 -13.65 1.92
CA PHE A 31 2.52 -13.15 2.72
C PHE A 31 1.21 -13.45 2.01
N ASP A 32 0.54 -14.48 2.48
CA ASP A 32 -0.79 -14.87 2.02
C ASP A 32 -1.86 -14.02 2.70
N GLU A 33 -2.97 -13.79 2.01
CA GLU A 33 -4.05 -12.88 2.42
C GLU A 33 -3.52 -11.47 2.75
N SER A 34 -2.74 -10.91 1.84
CA SER A 34 -2.06 -9.63 2.06
C SER A 34 -3.01 -8.43 2.18
N ASP A 35 -4.27 -8.58 1.81
CA ASP A 35 -5.35 -7.62 2.08
C ASP A 35 -5.62 -7.40 3.59
N ALA A 36 -5.10 -8.25 4.46
CA ALA A 36 -5.10 -8.03 5.90
C ALA A 36 -4.38 -6.74 6.35
N ILE A 37 -3.55 -6.13 5.48
CA ILE A 37 -2.83 -4.88 5.74
C ILE A 37 -3.35 -3.69 4.95
N THR A 38 -4.53 -3.71 4.39
CA THR A 38 -5.14 -2.59 3.64
C THR A 38 -5.32 -1.33 4.48
N ASN A 39 -5.56 -1.47 5.78
CA ASN A 39 -5.65 -0.33 6.69
C ASN A 39 -4.26 0.11 7.18
N GLY A 40 -3.73 1.20 6.62
CA GLY A 40 -2.41 1.74 6.96
C GLY A 40 -2.22 2.13 8.44
N ASN A 41 -3.28 2.39 9.18
CA ASN A 41 -3.23 2.77 10.59
C ASN A 41 -3.31 1.59 11.55
N SER A 42 -3.66 0.39 11.07
CA SER A 42 -3.81 -0.79 11.92
C SER A 42 -2.50 -1.23 12.58
N LYS A 43 -2.60 -1.86 13.75
CA LYS A 43 -1.45 -2.45 14.45
C LYS A 43 -0.76 -3.53 13.60
N ARG A 44 -1.54 -4.33 12.86
CA ARG A 44 -1.06 -5.39 11.95
C ARG A 44 -0.22 -4.81 10.83
N THR A 45 -0.70 -3.79 10.14
CA THR A 45 0.04 -3.10 9.07
C THR A 45 1.34 -2.50 9.58
N LYS A 46 1.29 -1.79 10.72
CA LYS A 46 2.48 -1.20 11.34
C LYS A 46 3.49 -2.27 11.77
N ALA A 47 3.04 -3.42 12.24
CA ALA A 47 3.92 -4.55 12.58
C ALA A 47 4.58 -5.10 11.32
N MET A 48 3.79 -5.44 10.29
CA MET A 48 4.28 -5.97 9.01
C MET A 48 5.32 -5.07 8.36
N LEU A 49 5.00 -3.79 8.17
CA LEU A 49 5.91 -2.81 7.59
C LEU A 49 7.19 -2.66 8.44
N SER A 50 7.07 -2.62 9.77
CA SER A 50 8.22 -2.42 10.63
C SER A 50 9.19 -3.60 10.67
N VAL A 51 8.71 -4.81 10.36
CA VAL A 51 9.49 -6.05 10.38
C VAL A 51 10.04 -6.37 8.99
N PHE A 52 9.18 -6.41 7.98
CA PHE A 52 9.50 -7.03 6.70
C PHE A 52 9.78 -6.07 5.53
N ARG A 53 9.47 -4.77 5.63
CA ARG A 53 9.65 -3.88 4.48
C ARG A 53 11.10 -3.85 3.93
N LYS A 54 12.11 -4.10 4.77
CA LYS A 54 13.53 -4.15 4.36
C LYS A 54 13.97 -5.49 3.79
N CYS A 55 13.15 -6.54 3.85
CA CYS A 55 13.46 -7.81 3.21
C CYS A 55 13.59 -7.60 1.70
N ARG A 56 14.58 -8.25 1.10
CA ARG A 56 14.86 -8.12 -0.33
C ARG A 56 13.82 -8.84 -1.18
N TYR A 57 13.45 -10.03 -0.78
CA TYR A 57 12.53 -10.88 -1.53
C TYR A 57 11.17 -10.92 -0.84
N LYS A 58 10.14 -10.54 -1.56
CA LYS A 58 8.77 -10.48 -1.06
C LYS A 58 7.78 -10.89 -2.12
N VAL A 59 6.86 -11.76 -1.74
CA VAL A 59 5.68 -12.13 -2.52
C VAL A 59 4.46 -11.89 -1.64
N LEU A 60 3.50 -11.16 -2.15
CA LEU A 60 2.21 -10.94 -1.53
C LEU A 60 1.15 -11.64 -2.38
N ALA A 61 0.34 -12.49 -1.76
CA ALA A 61 -0.77 -13.16 -2.41
C ALA A 61 -2.07 -12.65 -1.79
N THR A 62 -3.07 -12.41 -2.63
CA THR A 62 -4.42 -12.03 -2.18
C THR A 62 -5.42 -12.26 -3.30
N GLY A 63 -6.62 -12.66 -2.95
CA GLY A 63 -7.75 -12.68 -3.86
C GLY A 63 -8.32 -11.29 -4.18
N THR A 64 -7.96 -10.27 -3.39
CA THR A 64 -8.50 -8.90 -3.52
C THR A 64 -7.45 -7.88 -3.12
N LEU A 65 -6.91 -7.15 -4.08
CA LEU A 65 -5.90 -6.12 -3.81
C LEU A 65 -6.47 -4.94 -2.99
N THR A 66 -7.66 -4.51 -3.34
CA THR A 66 -8.40 -3.43 -2.67
C THR A 66 -9.86 -3.82 -2.51
N ARG A 67 -10.46 -3.51 -1.38
CA ARG A 67 -11.87 -3.83 -1.08
C ARG A 67 -12.79 -2.64 -1.32
N ASN A 68 -12.38 -1.46 -0.88
CA ASN A 68 -13.22 -0.27 -0.90
C ASN A 68 -12.67 0.84 -1.82
N ASN A 69 -11.36 1.00 -1.85
CA ASN A 69 -10.74 2.05 -2.65
C ASN A 69 -9.24 1.78 -2.92
N VAL A 70 -8.69 2.46 -3.90
CA VAL A 70 -7.30 2.27 -4.36
C VAL A 70 -6.23 2.59 -3.31
N VAL A 71 -6.55 3.41 -2.31
CA VAL A 71 -5.60 3.78 -1.24
C VAL A 71 -5.28 2.59 -0.34
N GLU A 72 -6.13 1.57 -0.33
CA GLU A 72 -5.90 0.32 0.40
C GLU A 72 -4.72 -0.49 -0.15
N ALA A 73 -4.32 -0.26 -1.41
CA ALA A 73 -3.11 -0.85 -1.99
C ALA A 73 -1.82 -0.21 -1.43
N ALA A 74 -1.89 1.00 -0.90
CA ALA A 74 -0.71 1.74 -0.46
C ALA A 74 0.16 1.00 0.57
N PRO A 75 -0.36 0.37 1.63
CA PRO A 75 0.48 -0.39 2.56
C PRO A 75 1.14 -1.61 1.93
N GLN A 76 0.48 -2.27 0.99
CA GLN A 76 1.03 -3.42 0.26
C GLN A 76 2.17 -2.97 -0.66
N LEU A 77 1.98 -1.88 -1.40
CA LEU A 77 3.02 -1.25 -2.22
C LEU A 77 4.20 -0.75 -1.37
N GLU A 78 3.92 -0.15 -0.20
CA GLU A 78 4.97 0.26 0.76
C GLU A 78 5.79 -0.94 1.24
N LEU A 79 5.14 -2.07 1.51
CA LEU A 79 5.82 -3.30 1.89
C LEU A 79 6.71 -3.81 0.76
N LEU A 80 6.22 -3.85 -0.47
CA LEU A 80 6.96 -4.32 -1.64
C LEU A 80 8.15 -3.42 -1.96
N TYR A 81 7.95 -2.11 -2.00
CA TYR A 81 8.93 -1.12 -2.46
C TYR A 81 9.78 -0.48 -1.37
N ASN A 82 9.75 -1.01 -0.16
CA ASN A 82 10.65 -0.64 0.92
C ASN A 82 10.69 0.86 1.24
N ASN A 83 9.62 1.41 1.76
CA ASN A 83 9.53 2.81 2.19
C ASN A 83 9.63 3.83 1.05
N SER A 84 9.19 3.44 -0.13
CA SER A 84 9.22 4.30 -1.31
C SER A 84 7.84 4.70 -1.80
N ILE A 85 6.82 4.59 -0.94
CA ILE A 85 5.43 4.92 -1.30
C ILE A 85 5.28 6.35 -1.83
N HIS A 86 6.12 7.28 -1.37
CA HIS A 86 6.14 8.64 -1.89
C HIS A 86 6.65 8.72 -3.33
N TYR A 87 7.47 7.77 -3.79
CA TYR A 87 7.85 7.67 -5.20
C TYR A 87 6.73 7.10 -6.06
N LEU A 88 5.81 6.35 -5.45
CA LEU A 88 4.65 5.82 -6.14
C LEU A 88 3.59 6.91 -6.36
N ALA A 89 3.65 7.99 -5.59
CA ALA A 89 2.89 9.21 -5.77
C ALA A 89 3.65 10.23 -6.63
N LYS A 90 4.32 9.78 -7.72
CA LYS A 90 5.20 10.61 -8.58
C LYS A 90 4.47 11.68 -9.42
N ASN A 91 3.22 11.90 -9.18
CA ASN A 91 2.49 12.90 -9.93
C ASN A 91 3.02 14.29 -9.62
N GLU A 92 3.15 15.10 -10.65
CA GLU A 92 3.50 16.52 -10.51
C GLU A 92 2.48 17.25 -9.64
N TRP A 93 1.25 16.79 -9.66
CA TRP A 93 0.12 17.40 -8.99
C TRP A 93 -0.47 16.49 -7.93
N ILE A 94 -0.83 17.09 -6.80
CA ILE A 94 -1.64 16.50 -5.75
C ILE A 94 -2.94 17.28 -5.62
N TYR A 95 -4.01 16.59 -5.26
CA TYR A 95 -5.34 17.16 -5.15
C TYR A 95 -5.77 17.16 -3.69
N ARG A 96 -6.26 18.29 -3.22
CA ARG A 96 -6.80 18.44 -1.87
C ARG A 96 -8.17 19.10 -1.93
N PHE A 97 -9.06 18.63 -1.10
CA PHE A 97 -10.36 19.26 -0.94
C PHE A 97 -10.29 20.29 0.19
N LYS A 98 -10.58 21.56 -0.12
CA LYS A 98 -10.55 22.65 0.85
C LYS A 98 -11.71 23.60 0.56
N ASN A 99 -12.45 23.99 1.61
CA ASN A 99 -13.58 24.93 1.50
C ASN A 99 -14.61 24.55 0.42
N GLY A 100 -14.89 23.26 0.27
CA GLY A 100 -15.86 22.78 -0.72
C GLY A 100 -15.35 22.69 -2.16
N GLN A 101 -14.11 23.06 -2.41
CA GLN A 101 -13.49 23.04 -3.76
C GLN A 101 -12.26 22.12 -3.81
N MET A 102 -12.02 21.55 -4.98
CA MET A 102 -10.84 20.76 -5.25
C MET A 102 -9.67 21.67 -5.62
N GLU A 103 -8.67 21.75 -4.77
CA GLU A 103 -7.44 22.47 -5.06
C GLU A 103 -6.41 21.55 -5.69
N LYS A 104 -5.83 21.98 -6.80
CA LYS A 104 -4.69 21.34 -7.47
C LYS A 104 -3.42 22.03 -6.99
N ASN A 105 -2.55 21.31 -6.31
CA ASN A 105 -1.31 21.83 -5.77
C ASN A 105 -0.10 21.10 -6.36
N ARG A 106 1.01 21.80 -6.50
CA ARG A 106 2.26 21.17 -6.92
C ARG A 106 2.74 20.18 -5.86
N ASN A 107 3.24 19.04 -6.30
CA ASN A 107 3.76 18.02 -5.39
C ASN A 107 5.17 18.38 -4.92
N PHE A 108 5.26 19.10 -3.81
CA PHE A 108 6.55 19.51 -3.21
C PHE A 108 7.43 18.34 -2.77
N PHE A 109 6.90 17.13 -2.67
CA PHE A 109 7.64 15.97 -2.18
C PHE A 109 8.35 15.20 -3.28
N LEU A 110 8.17 15.55 -4.56
CA LEU A 110 8.78 14.83 -5.68
C LEU A 110 10.31 14.73 -5.57
N ASN A 111 10.96 15.74 -5.01
CA ASN A 111 12.42 15.83 -4.90
C ASN A 111 12.91 15.93 -3.45
N GLN A 112 12.04 15.66 -2.48
CA GLN A 112 12.40 15.70 -1.06
C GLN A 112 12.93 14.35 -0.57
N PRO A 113 13.79 14.34 0.46
CA PRO A 113 14.17 13.10 1.13
C PRO A 113 12.94 12.35 1.67
N PHE A 114 13.07 11.06 1.82
CA PHE A 114 12.01 10.14 2.20
C PHE A 114 11.13 10.64 3.35
N PRO A 115 9.86 10.96 3.12
CA PRO A 115 8.95 11.30 4.21
C PRO A 115 8.70 10.08 5.10
N ALA A 116 8.31 10.31 6.34
CA ALA A 116 7.81 9.25 7.19
C ALA A 116 6.63 8.54 6.50
N TYR A 117 6.45 7.23 6.77
CA TYR A 117 5.40 6.42 6.14
C TYR A 117 4.01 7.10 6.17
N LYS A 118 3.62 7.66 7.32
CA LYS A 118 2.34 8.37 7.44
C LYS A 118 2.17 9.47 6.37
N ARG A 119 3.21 10.25 6.15
CA ARG A 119 3.19 11.33 5.14
C ARG A 119 3.20 10.77 3.71
N GLY A 120 3.93 9.69 3.46
CA GLY A 120 3.90 9.00 2.17
C GLY A 120 2.52 8.42 1.85
N TYR A 121 1.84 7.86 2.85
CA TYR A 121 0.47 7.37 2.71
C TYR A 121 -0.53 8.50 2.41
N GLU A 122 -0.42 9.63 3.11
CA GLU A 122 -1.24 10.82 2.83
C GLU A 122 -1.00 11.34 1.41
N LEU A 123 0.27 11.40 0.99
CA LEU A 123 0.64 11.84 -0.34
C LEU A 123 0.06 10.91 -1.42
N PHE A 124 0.12 9.60 -1.22
CA PHE A 124 -0.50 8.62 -2.12
C PHE A 124 -2.02 8.83 -2.20
N SER A 125 -2.66 9.03 -1.05
CA SER A 125 -4.10 9.32 -1.01
C SER A 125 -4.46 10.59 -1.78
N TYR A 126 -3.73 11.68 -1.59
CA TYR A 126 -3.98 12.93 -2.30
C TYR A 126 -3.69 12.85 -3.79
N SER A 127 -2.81 11.95 -4.21
CA SER A 127 -2.49 11.77 -5.62
C SER A 127 -3.58 11.01 -6.38
N TYR A 128 -4.20 10.01 -5.74
CA TYR A 128 -5.10 9.09 -6.43
C TYR A 128 -6.55 9.17 -5.97
N LEU A 129 -6.80 9.44 -4.71
CA LEU A 129 -8.14 9.48 -4.13
C LEU A 129 -8.25 10.58 -3.05
N PRO A 130 -8.23 11.86 -3.42
CA PRO A 130 -8.40 12.93 -2.46
C PRO A 130 -9.79 12.90 -1.83
N LYS A 131 -9.84 13.03 -0.51
CA LYS A 131 -11.08 13.04 0.26
C LYS A 131 -11.85 14.33 0.06
N LYS A 132 -13.18 14.25 -0.03
CA LYS A 132 -14.09 15.38 0.00
C LYS A 132 -14.50 15.70 1.45
N ILE A 133 -14.46 16.99 1.80
CA ILE A 133 -15.08 17.49 3.02
C ILE A 133 -16.52 17.88 2.66
N THR A 134 -17.51 17.29 3.33
CA THR A 134 -18.91 17.67 3.13
C THR A 134 -19.24 18.95 3.92
N VAL A 135 -20.38 19.58 3.60
CA VAL A 135 -20.88 20.80 4.26
C VAL A 135 -21.00 20.67 5.79
N PHE A 136 -21.10 19.44 6.31
CA PHE A 136 -21.18 19.14 7.75
C PHE A 136 -19.82 18.72 8.35
N GLY A 137 -18.70 18.97 7.67
CA GLY A 137 -17.37 18.58 8.16
C GLY A 137 -17.05 17.08 8.06
N LEU A 138 -17.96 16.26 7.58
CA LEU A 138 -17.73 14.84 7.36
C LEU A 138 -16.93 14.62 6.08
N GLU A 139 -15.78 13.97 6.18
CA GLU A 139 -15.02 13.54 5.01
C GLU A 139 -15.75 12.39 4.31
N LYS A 140 -16.24 12.63 3.10
CA LYS A 140 -16.65 11.55 2.21
C LYS A 140 -15.47 11.12 1.34
N ALA A 141 -15.30 9.82 1.19
CA ALA A 141 -14.39 9.29 0.19
C ALA A 141 -14.86 9.75 -1.20
N ASN A 142 -13.96 10.35 -1.97
CA ASN A 142 -14.19 10.56 -3.37
C ASN A 142 -14.12 9.20 -4.08
N GLN A 143 -15.03 8.90 -4.98
CA GLN A 143 -15.00 7.68 -5.80
C GLN A 143 -14.19 7.89 -7.08
N ASP A 144 -13.92 9.14 -7.46
CA ASP A 144 -13.14 9.44 -8.66
C ASP A 144 -11.65 9.21 -8.41
N ILE A 145 -11.05 8.36 -9.21
CA ILE A 145 -9.62 8.10 -9.17
C ILE A 145 -8.92 9.15 -10.04
N TYR A 146 -8.03 9.91 -9.41
CA TYR A 146 -7.17 10.86 -10.10
C TYR A 146 -5.89 10.15 -10.57
N ASN A 147 -5.33 10.60 -11.69
CA ASN A 147 -4.11 10.03 -12.26
C ASN A 147 -4.20 8.51 -12.51
N ALA A 148 -5.36 8.02 -12.95
CA ALA A 148 -5.65 6.60 -13.11
C ALA A 148 -4.61 5.90 -14.00
N SER A 149 -4.24 6.48 -15.14
CA SER A 149 -3.23 5.92 -16.05
C SER A 149 -1.88 5.67 -15.39
N PHE A 150 -1.49 6.53 -14.47
CA PHE A 150 -0.23 6.37 -13.72
C PHE A 150 -0.32 5.26 -12.67
N LEU A 151 -1.47 5.12 -12.05
CA LEU A 151 -1.75 4.02 -11.13
C LEU A 151 -1.79 2.68 -11.86
N ASP A 152 -2.43 2.63 -13.02
CA ASP A 152 -2.52 1.45 -13.88
C ASP A 152 -1.12 0.99 -14.31
N GLU A 153 -0.27 1.89 -14.79
CA GLU A 153 1.12 1.59 -15.14
C GLU A 153 1.90 1.01 -13.93
N LEU A 154 1.67 1.53 -12.74
CA LEU A 154 2.28 1.01 -11.51
C LEU A 154 1.80 -0.41 -11.20
N LEU A 155 0.50 -0.64 -11.29
CA LEU A 155 -0.10 -1.93 -10.99
C LEU A 155 0.28 -2.99 -12.03
N GLU A 156 0.30 -2.66 -13.31
CA GLU A 156 0.76 -3.57 -14.38
C GLU A 156 2.19 -4.07 -14.15
N LYS A 157 3.08 -3.22 -13.64
CA LYS A 157 4.47 -3.57 -13.33
C LYS A 157 4.62 -4.35 -12.02
N THR A 158 3.62 -4.33 -11.15
CA THR A 158 3.73 -4.82 -9.77
C THR A 158 2.88 -6.05 -9.51
N VAL A 159 1.71 -6.12 -10.13
CA VAL A 159 0.68 -7.12 -9.82
C VAL A 159 0.53 -8.10 -10.99
N ILE A 160 0.59 -9.37 -10.67
CA ILE A 160 0.23 -10.44 -11.61
C ILE A 160 -1.18 -10.91 -11.23
N THR A 161 -2.13 -10.66 -12.12
CA THR A 161 -3.50 -11.12 -11.95
C THR A 161 -3.74 -12.36 -12.79
N LYS A 162 -4.29 -13.40 -12.17
CA LYS A 162 -4.73 -14.63 -12.83
C LYS A 162 -6.10 -15.01 -12.30
N ASN A 163 -7.01 -15.33 -13.19
CA ASN A 163 -8.28 -15.92 -12.81
C ASN A 163 -8.15 -17.45 -12.68
N PHE A 164 -9.16 -18.08 -12.08
CA PHE A 164 -9.14 -19.51 -11.83
C PHE A 164 -9.05 -20.32 -13.13
N GLU A 165 -9.77 -19.91 -14.17
CA GLU A 165 -9.78 -20.58 -15.48
C GLU A 165 -8.40 -20.54 -16.15
N GLU A 166 -7.68 -19.42 -16.02
CA GLU A 166 -6.32 -19.28 -16.54
C GLU A 166 -5.31 -20.18 -15.82
N VAL A 167 -5.53 -20.43 -14.53
CA VAL A 167 -4.64 -21.27 -13.71
C VAL A 167 -4.93 -22.76 -13.94
N VAL A 168 -6.21 -23.14 -13.97
CA VAL A 168 -6.62 -24.55 -14.05
C VAL A 168 -6.76 -25.03 -15.49
N GLY A 169 -6.86 -24.12 -16.46
CA GLY A 169 -7.02 -24.46 -17.88
C GLY A 169 -8.38 -25.08 -18.21
N ARG A 170 -9.37 -24.94 -17.34
CA ARG A 170 -10.74 -25.46 -17.53
C ARG A 170 -11.76 -24.40 -17.20
N LYS A 171 -12.77 -24.24 -18.07
CA LYS A 171 -13.98 -23.52 -17.68
C LYS A 171 -14.75 -24.36 -16.67
N ILE A 172 -15.14 -23.72 -15.57
CA ILE A 172 -16.08 -24.30 -14.61
C ILE A 172 -17.46 -23.88 -15.10
N TYR A 173 -18.26 -24.85 -15.51
CA TYR A 173 -19.65 -24.64 -15.86
C TYR A 173 -20.53 -24.79 -14.62
#